data_8c64f95e7c529f2b1b415337fdd0a84b
#
_entry.id   8c64f95e7c529f2b1b415337fdd0a84b
#
_cell.length_a   1.000
_cell.length_b   1.000
_cell.length_c   1.000
_cell.angle_alpha   90.00
_cell.angle_beta   90.00
_cell.angle_gamma   90.00
#
_symmetry.space_group_name_H-M   'P 1'
#
loop_
_entity.id
_entity.type
_entity.pdbx_description
1 polymer ?
#
loop_
_entity_poly.entity_id
_entity_poly.type
_entity_poly.pdbx_seq_one_letter_code
_entity_poly.pdbx_strand_id
1 'polypeptide(L)'
;MTGETGNIETFSGRSIRIDTPLGEPITHAPQETGTPRDAFTRGRAVEFLAKTVLEKRGYYVIRSAGSGSPVDLVAWRCSGQHILVKAERSRNKIHTLTGVAAQYHGDIDALRAITPPPLAQRQLWIWNWRSGWRFFEVMAGGISEVADYV
;
A
#
# COMPACT_ATOMS: atom_id res chain seq x y z
N MET A 1 -31.71 -59.17 -3.09
CA MET A 1 -31.32 -59.43 -1.70
C MET A 1 -30.65 -58.18 -1.16
N THR A 2 -31.28 -57.62 -0.14
CA THR A 2 -30.76 -56.76 0.93
C THR A 2 -29.89 -55.59 0.46
N GLY A 3 -30.24 -54.33 0.43
CA GLY A 3 -31.02 -53.58 1.44
C GLY A 3 -30.10 -53.02 2.45
N GLU A 4 -29.56 -51.79 2.24
CA GLU A 4 -29.05 -50.97 3.34
C GLU A 4 -29.37 -49.49 3.11
N THR A 5 -30.34 -49.08 3.91
CA THR A 5 -30.85 -47.73 4.08
C THR A 5 -29.83 -46.91 4.88
N GLY A 6 -29.22 -45.92 4.24
CA GLY A 6 -28.41 -44.91 4.94
C GLY A 6 -29.28 -43.79 5.49
N ASN A 7 -29.19 -43.58 6.79
CA ASN A 7 -29.88 -42.58 7.60
C ASN A 7 -29.62 -41.12 7.11
N ILE A 8 -30.72 -40.41 6.90
CA ILE A 8 -30.73 -38.97 6.76
C ILE A 8 -30.89 -38.37 8.19
N GLU A 9 -29.84 -37.80 8.71
CA GLU A 9 -29.95 -36.99 9.95
C GLU A 9 -30.49 -35.61 9.61
N THR A 10 -31.74 -35.38 10.02
CA THR A 10 -32.40 -34.07 9.99
C THR A 10 -31.87 -33.21 11.13
N PHE A 11 -31.09 -32.19 10.78
CA PHE A 11 -30.75 -31.12 11.72
C PHE A 11 -31.97 -30.21 11.95
N SER A 12 -32.52 -30.31 13.16
CA SER A 12 -33.59 -29.46 13.65
C SER A 12 -33.10 -28.03 13.85
N GLY A 13 -33.50 -27.12 12.96
CA GLY A 13 -33.22 -25.69 13.07
C GLY A 13 -33.99 -25.04 14.20
N ARG A 14 -33.31 -24.61 15.25
CA ARG A 14 -33.85 -23.67 16.22
C ARG A 14 -33.80 -22.27 15.64
N SER A 15 -34.97 -21.73 15.30
CA SER A 15 -35.17 -20.33 14.97
C SER A 15 -35.04 -19.51 16.25
N ILE A 16 -33.98 -18.73 16.38
CA ILE A 16 -33.82 -17.73 17.46
C ILE A 16 -34.48 -16.45 16.99
N ARG A 17 -35.63 -16.10 17.55
CA ARG A 17 -36.20 -14.76 17.40
C ARG A 17 -35.41 -13.80 18.29
N ILE A 18 -34.71 -12.88 17.67
CA ILE A 18 -34.11 -11.73 18.35
C ILE A 18 -35.14 -10.62 18.29
N ASP A 19 -35.87 -10.41 19.39
CA ASP A 19 -36.69 -9.22 19.59
C ASP A 19 -35.75 -8.05 19.86
N THR A 20 -35.52 -7.21 18.84
CA THR A 20 -34.83 -5.95 18.99
C THR A 20 -35.83 -4.87 19.34
N PRO A 21 -35.76 -4.21 20.51
CA PRO A 21 -36.58 -3.06 20.78
C PRO A 21 -36.17 -1.92 19.85
N LEU A 22 -37.18 -1.27 19.27
CA LEU A 22 -37.03 -0.05 18.49
C LEU A 22 -36.43 1.05 19.36
N GLY A 23 -35.11 1.21 19.27
CA GLY A 23 -34.37 2.30 19.86
C GLY A 23 -34.25 3.44 18.83
N GLU A 24 -34.41 4.66 19.29
CA GLU A 24 -34.45 5.92 18.57
C GLU A 24 -33.22 6.15 17.67
N PRO A 25 -33.34 6.96 16.59
CA PRO A 25 -32.24 7.24 15.69
C PRO A 25 -31.20 8.11 16.40
N ILE A 26 -30.03 7.52 16.70
CA ILE A 26 -28.90 8.24 17.22
C ILE A 26 -28.27 9.04 16.10
N THR A 27 -28.59 10.32 16.04
CA THR A 27 -27.95 11.29 15.15
C THR A 27 -26.58 11.65 15.75
N HIS A 28 -25.59 10.83 15.50
CA HIS A 28 -24.19 11.23 15.72
C HIS A 28 -23.58 11.62 14.38
N ALA A 29 -23.32 12.93 14.25
CA ALA A 29 -22.43 13.43 13.22
C ALA A 29 -21.08 12.67 13.31
N PRO A 30 -20.51 12.23 12.19
CA PRO A 30 -19.23 11.50 12.21
C PRO A 30 -18.12 12.46 12.66
N GLN A 31 -17.65 12.30 13.88
CA GLN A 31 -16.37 12.86 14.28
C GLN A 31 -15.28 12.08 13.54
N GLU A 32 -14.62 12.74 12.62
CA GLU A 32 -13.43 12.21 11.92
C GLU A 32 -12.23 12.10 12.87
N THR A 33 -12.30 11.19 13.82
CA THR A 33 -11.11 10.70 14.50
C THR A 33 -10.59 9.52 13.69
N GLY A 34 -9.64 9.82 12.77
CA GLY A 34 -9.02 8.78 11.95
C GLY A 34 -8.36 7.72 12.83
N THR A 35 -8.97 6.55 12.90
CA THR A 35 -8.43 5.41 13.64
C THR A 35 -7.12 4.92 13.04
N PRO A 36 -6.24 4.24 13.79
CA PRO A 36 -5.04 3.59 13.25
C PRO A 36 -5.33 2.68 12.05
N ARG A 37 -6.53 2.10 12.01
CA ARG A 37 -7.02 1.28 10.91
C ARG A 37 -7.16 2.05 9.60
N ASP A 38 -7.57 3.31 9.65
CA ASP A 38 -7.73 4.16 8.46
C ASP A 38 -6.38 4.63 7.90
N ALA A 39 -5.37 4.82 8.75
CA ALA A 39 -4.01 5.14 8.32
C ALA A 39 -3.38 3.96 7.59
N PHE A 40 -3.55 2.74 8.11
CA PHE A 40 -3.07 1.51 7.47
C PHE A 40 -3.75 1.23 6.12
N THR A 41 -5.07 1.43 6.04
CA THR A 41 -5.83 1.27 4.79
C THR A 41 -5.43 2.30 3.75
N ARG A 42 -5.12 3.54 4.16
CA ARG A 42 -4.67 4.62 3.27
C ARG A 42 -3.26 4.40 2.74
N GLY A 43 -2.34 3.89 3.57
CA GLY A 43 -0.99 3.50 3.14
C GLY A 43 -1.05 2.39 2.08
N ARG A 44 -1.83 1.36 2.33
CA ARG A 44 -2.03 0.27 1.35
C ARG A 44 -2.61 0.74 0.01
N ALA A 45 -3.48 1.73 0.02
CA ALA A 45 -4.06 2.27 -1.21
C ALA A 45 -2.99 2.87 -2.13
N VAL A 46 -2.00 3.60 -1.59
CA VAL A 46 -0.93 4.20 -2.40
C VAL A 46 0.03 3.15 -2.96
N GLU A 47 0.34 2.09 -2.19
CA GLU A 47 1.12 0.96 -2.67
C GLU A 47 0.45 0.25 -3.85
N PHE A 48 -0.88 0.05 -3.80
CA PHE A 48 -1.64 -0.53 -4.92
C PHE A 48 -1.66 0.37 -6.14
N LEU A 49 -1.78 1.68 -5.96
CA LEU A 49 -1.67 2.63 -7.06
C LEU A 49 -0.29 2.57 -7.72
N ALA A 50 0.78 2.57 -6.93
CA ALA A 50 2.15 2.44 -7.42
C ALA A 50 2.37 1.12 -8.17
N LYS A 51 1.87 0.00 -7.63
CA LYS A 51 1.90 -1.31 -8.29
C LYS A 51 1.24 -1.25 -9.67
N THR A 52 0.03 -0.69 -9.75
CA THR A 52 -0.71 -0.56 -11.02
C THR A 52 0.05 0.27 -12.05
N VAL A 53 0.73 1.33 -11.62
CA VAL A 53 1.55 2.17 -12.48
C VAL A 53 2.71 1.37 -13.08
N LEU A 54 3.42 0.59 -12.28
CA LEU A 54 4.54 -0.27 -12.72
C LEU A 54 4.06 -1.38 -13.67
N GLU A 55 2.98 -2.08 -13.33
CA GLU A 55 2.44 -3.17 -14.15
C GLU A 55 2.02 -2.68 -15.54
N LYS A 56 1.40 -1.50 -15.63
CA LYS A 56 1.05 -0.87 -16.92
C LYS A 56 2.27 -0.58 -17.82
N ARG A 57 3.47 -0.51 -17.23
CA ARG A 57 4.73 -0.34 -17.96
C ARG A 57 5.52 -1.63 -18.16
N GLY A 58 4.89 -2.77 -17.92
CA GLY A 58 5.47 -4.08 -18.20
C GLY A 58 6.44 -4.58 -17.13
N TYR A 59 6.36 -4.03 -15.91
CA TYR A 59 7.09 -4.58 -14.77
C TYR A 59 6.33 -5.73 -14.13
N TYR A 60 7.06 -6.75 -13.71
CA TYR A 60 6.62 -7.70 -12.70
C TYR A 60 6.80 -7.08 -11.34
N VAL A 61 5.77 -7.12 -10.49
CA VAL A 61 5.78 -6.40 -9.21
C VAL A 61 5.44 -7.31 -8.06
N ILE A 62 6.30 -7.34 -7.06
CA ILE A 62 6.03 -7.97 -5.76
C ILE A 62 5.84 -6.86 -4.73
N ARG A 63 4.81 -6.98 -3.91
CA ARG A 63 4.56 -6.10 -2.77
C ARG A 63 5.09 -6.73 -1.50
N SER A 64 5.81 -5.95 -0.69
CA SER A 64 6.22 -6.34 0.65
C SER A 64 5.00 -6.53 1.56
N ALA A 65 4.99 -7.56 2.38
CA ALA A 65 3.88 -7.88 3.27
C ALA A 65 4.01 -7.29 4.68
N GLY A 66 5.17 -6.73 5.04
CA GLY A 66 5.48 -6.27 6.40
C GLY A 66 5.30 -4.78 6.62
N SER A 67 4.69 -4.38 7.74
CA SER A 67 4.83 -3.02 8.27
C SER A 67 6.26 -2.82 8.74
N GLY A 68 6.91 -1.73 8.30
CA GLY A 68 8.30 -1.43 8.64
C GLY A 68 9.34 -1.95 7.64
N SER A 69 8.91 -2.54 6.52
CA SER A 69 9.81 -2.80 5.41
C SER A 69 10.31 -1.47 4.83
N PRO A 70 11.62 -1.33 4.55
CA PRO A 70 12.16 -0.15 3.89
C PRO A 70 11.69 -0.02 2.43
N VAL A 71 11.09 -1.09 1.88
CA VAL A 71 10.60 -1.17 0.51
C VAL A 71 9.17 -1.69 0.52
N ASP A 72 8.27 -1.02 -0.16
CA ASP A 72 6.89 -1.47 -0.33
C ASP A 72 6.71 -2.35 -1.57
N LEU A 73 7.45 -2.04 -2.66
CA LEU A 73 7.40 -2.77 -3.92
C LEU A 73 8.81 -3.10 -4.43
N VAL A 74 8.95 -4.31 -4.95
CA VAL A 74 10.10 -4.72 -5.76
C VAL A 74 9.59 -5.00 -7.15
N ALA A 75 10.16 -4.35 -8.15
CA ALA A 75 9.74 -4.48 -9.54
C ALA A 75 10.92 -4.77 -10.46
N TRP A 76 10.68 -5.56 -11.50
CA TRP A 76 11.67 -5.85 -12.54
C TRP A 76 11.00 -6.08 -13.88
N ARG A 77 11.78 -5.98 -14.94
CA ARG A 77 11.33 -6.33 -16.29
C ARG A 77 12.42 -7.11 -17.05
N CYS A 78 12.04 -7.70 -18.17
CA CYS A 78 12.91 -8.57 -18.96
C CYS A 78 14.21 -7.90 -19.44
N SER A 79 14.26 -6.56 -19.50
CA SER A 79 15.46 -5.79 -19.81
C SER A 79 16.55 -5.86 -18.72
N GLY A 80 16.29 -6.53 -17.58
CA GLY A 80 17.19 -6.60 -16.45
C GLY A 80 17.13 -5.41 -15.49
N GLN A 81 16.27 -4.44 -15.73
CA GLN A 81 16.08 -3.31 -14.84
C GLN A 81 15.29 -3.73 -13.61
N HIS A 82 15.77 -3.33 -12.44
CA HIS A 82 15.12 -3.56 -11.15
C HIS A 82 14.84 -2.23 -10.45
N ILE A 83 13.71 -2.10 -9.79
CA ILE A 83 13.34 -0.92 -9.02
C ILE A 83 12.85 -1.35 -7.64
N LEU A 84 13.41 -0.74 -6.60
CA LEU A 84 12.98 -0.86 -5.23
C LEU A 84 12.22 0.42 -4.88
N VAL A 85 10.94 0.32 -4.57
CA VAL A 85 10.06 1.47 -4.38
C VAL A 85 9.55 1.55 -2.94
N LYS A 86 9.72 2.71 -2.33
CA LYS A 86 8.97 3.15 -1.16
C LYS A 86 7.88 4.12 -1.63
N ALA A 87 6.61 3.80 -1.36
CA ALA A 87 5.47 4.58 -1.84
C ALA A 87 4.78 5.30 -0.68
N GLU A 88 4.79 6.62 -0.73
CA GLU A 88 4.26 7.47 0.32
C GLU A 88 3.14 8.38 -0.19
N ARG A 89 2.21 8.72 0.71
CA ARG A 89 1.14 9.68 0.45
C ARG A 89 1.44 11.00 1.11
N SER A 90 1.40 12.08 0.34
CA SER A 90 1.46 13.43 0.89
C SER A 90 0.09 14.11 0.90
N ARG A 91 -0.28 14.73 2.01
CA ARG A 91 -1.47 15.59 2.09
C ARG A 91 -1.18 16.97 1.48
N ASN A 92 0.01 17.48 1.75
CA ASN A 92 0.45 18.80 1.29
C ASN A 92 1.36 18.66 0.07
N LYS A 93 1.30 19.64 -0.84
CA LYS A 93 2.23 19.73 -1.94
C LYS A 93 3.58 20.20 -1.42
N ILE A 94 4.62 19.39 -1.62
CA ILE A 94 6.00 19.77 -1.29
C ILE A 94 6.64 20.25 -2.59
N HIS A 95 7.09 21.49 -2.59
CA HIS A 95 7.56 22.13 -3.83
C HIS A 95 9.06 21.93 -4.10
N THR A 96 9.84 21.78 -3.04
CA THR A 96 11.31 21.75 -3.14
C THR A 96 11.87 20.36 -2.86
N LEU A 97 13.00 20.04 -3.48
CA LEU A 97 13.74 18.81 -3.23
C LEU A 97 14.20 18.72 -1.76
N THR A 98 14.65 19.84 -1.21
CA THR A 98 15.06 19.95 0.20
C THR A 98 13.89 19.65 1.15
N GLY A 99 12.69 20.14 0.81
CA GLY A 99 11.47 19.83 1.58
C GLY A 99 11.13 18.35 1.57
N VAL A 100 11.28 17.68 0.40
CA VAL A 100 11.11 16.23 0.29
C VAL A 100 12.15 15.51 1.13
N ALA A 101 13.42 15.87 1.02
CA ALA A 101 14.50 15.26 1.78
C ALA A 101 14.30 15.39 3.29
N ALA A 102 13.84 16.53 3.76
CA ALA A 102 13.56 16.78 5.17
C ALA A 102 12.35 15.97 5.69
N GLN A 103 11.25 15.95 4.93
CA GLN A 103 10.02 15.29 5.35
C GLN A 103 10.14 13.75 5.35
N TYR A 104 10.85 13.19 4.38
CA TYR A 104 10.98 11.75 4.18
C TYR A 104 12.38 11.22 4.50
N HIS A 105 13.15 11.92 5.34
CA HIS A 105 14.52 11.54 5.67
C HIS A 105 14.64 10.10 6.17
N GLY A 106 13.70 9.64 7.01
CA GLY A 106 13.70 8.27 7.54
C GLY A 106 13.55 7.21 6.44
N ASP A 107 12.63 7.43 5.48
CA ASP A 107 12.43 6.51 4.35
C ASP A 107 13.62 6.53 3.40
N ILE A 108 14.19 7.71 3.16
CA ILE A 108 15.38 7.88 2.33
C ILE A 108 16.58 7.16 2.93
N ASP A 109 16.79 7.29 4.24
CA ASP A 109 17.89 6.63 4.93
C ASP A 109 17.70 5.10 4.99
N ALA A 110 16.47 4.65 5.18
CA ALA A 110 16.13 3.23 5.11
C ALA A 110 16.39 2.64 3.71
N LEU A 111 16.01 3.37 2.65
CA LEU A 111 16.32 2.97 1.27
C LEU A 111 17.82 2.95 0.99
N ARG A 112 18.59 3.92 1.52
CA ARG A 112 20.05 3.97 1.39
C ARG A 112 20.74 2.79 2.06
N ALA A 113 20.21 2.34 3.19
CA ALA A 113 20.76 1.21 3.94
C ALA A 113 20.66 -0.13 3.19
N ILE A 114 19.79 -0.22 2.18
CA ILE A 114 19.68 -1.42 1.34
C ILE A 114 20.86 -1.46 0.37
N THR A 115 21.55 -2.58 0.31
CA THR A 115 22.48 -2.89 -0.77
C THR A 115 21.68 -3.46 -1.95
N PRO A 116 21.43 -2.69 -3.03
CA PRO A 116 20.61 -3.16 -4.12
C PRO A 116 21.37 -4.16 -5.00
N PRO A 117 20.67 -5.06 -5.70
CA PRO A 117 21.28 -5.84 -6.79
C PRO A 117 21.88 -4.91 -7.87
N PRO A 118 22.85 -5.40 -8.66
CA PRO A 118 23.35 -4.65 -9.80
C PRO A 118 22.21 -4.13 -10.69
N LEU A 119 22.31 -2.90 -11.19
CA LEU A 119 21.30 -2.23 -12.03
C LEU A 119 19.96 -1.95 -11.34
N ALA A 120 19.87 -2.14 -10.03
CA ALA A 120 18.66 -1.79 -9.30
C ALA A 120 18.70 -0.34 -8.82
N GLN A 121 17.60 0.37 -9.04
CA GLN A 121 17.36 1.72 -8.56
C GLN A 121 16.53 1.68 -7.27
N ARG A 122 16.84 2.57 -6.34
CA ARG A 122 16.05 2.82 -5.13
C ARG A 122 15.26 4.08 -5.36
N GLN A 123 13.95 4.00 -5.24
CA GLN A 123 13.07 5.13 -5.52
C GLN A 123 12.10 5.39 -4.40
N LEU A 124 11.90 6.67 -4.08
CA LEU A 124 10.83 7.17 -3.24
C LEU A 124 9.75 7.77 -4.16
N TRP A 125 8.55 7.24 -4.07
CA TRP A 125 7.40 7.68 -4.84
C TRP A 125 6.42 8.39 -3.92
N ILE A 126 6.04 9.62 -4.27
CA ILE A 126 5.12 10.44 -3.45
C ILE A 126 3.86 10.72 -4.25
N TRP A 127 2.73 10.23 -3.73
CA TRP A 127 1.42 10.51 -4.27
C TRP A 127 0.77 11.70 -3.59
N ASN A 128 0.31 12.66 -4.35
CA ASN A 128 -0.56 13.73 -3.87
C ASN A 128 -1.81 13.79 -4.73
N TRP A 129 -2.98 13.83 -4.10
CA TRP A 129 -4.26 13.77 -4.82
C TRP A 129 -4.51 14.98 -5.75
N ARG A 130 -3.85 16.12 -5.53
CA ARG A 130 -3.96 17.33 -6.37
C ARG A 130 -2.95 17.37 -7.50
N SER A 131 -1.75 16.84 -7.30
CA SER A 131 -0.64 16.98 -8.24
C SER A 131 -0.16 15.65 -8.84
N GLY A 132 -0.74 14.52 -8.42
CA GLY A 132 -0.33 13.21 -8.92
C GLY A 132 0.96 12.68 -8.29
N TRP A 133 1.65 11.86 -9.04
CA TRP A 133 2.91 11.24 -8.64
C TRP A 133 4.09 12.17 -8.81
N ARG A 134 5.04 12.06 -7.87
CA ARG A 134 6.42 12.55 -8.01
C ARG A 134 7.35 11.40 -7.69
N PHE A 135 8.41 11.26 -8.46
CA PHE A 135 9.35 10.16 -8.38
C PHE A 135 10.74 10.68 -8.04
N PHE A 136 11.40 10.05 -7.08
CA PHE A 136 12.72 10.44 -6.63
C PHE A 136 13.64 9.23 -6.62
N GLU A 137 14.76 9.30 -7.32
CA GLU A 137 15.83 8.34 -7.19
C GLU A 137 16.64 8.64 -5.92
N VAL A 138 16.90 7.61 -5.13
CA VAL A 138 17.66 7.70 -3.87
C VAL A 138 19.05 7.14 -4.09
N MET A 139 20.03 8.01 -4.13
CA MET A 139 21.44 7.72 -4.29
C MET A 139 22.18 7.77 -2.95
N ALA A 140 23.42 7.28 -2.92
CA ALA A 140 24.24 7.32 -1.71
C ALA A 140 24.41 8.75 -1.15
N GLY A 141 24.62 9.74 -2.01
CA GLY A 141 24.89 11.12 -1.63
C GLY A 141 23.69 12.07 -1.68
N GLY A 142 22.50 11.63 -2.06
CA GLY A 142 21.35 12.53 -2.19
C GLY A 142 20.12 11.88 -2.78
N ILE A 143 19.18 12.74 -3.17
CA ILE A 143 18.00 12.35 -3.96
C ILE A 143 17.93 13.23 -5.21
N SER A 144 17.39 12.69 -6.28
CA SER A 144 17.10 13.42 -7.50
C SER A 144 15.67 13.18 -7.94
N GLU A 145 14.96 14.23 -8.31
CA GLU A 145 13.64 14.05 -8.92
C GLU A 145 13.79 13.57 -10.36
N VAL A 146 13.06 12.54 -10.71
CA VAL A 146 13.05 12.00 -12.06
C VAL A 146 11.70 12.25 -12.71
N ALA A 147 11.72 12.69 -13.96
CA ALA A 147 10.50 12.99 -14.70
C ALA A 147 9.70 11.72 -15.00
N ASP A 148 10.41 10.60 -15.11
CA ASP A 148 9.85 9.27 -15.31
C ASP A 148 10.59 8.27 -14.43
N TYR A 149 9.88 7.25 -13.97
CA TYR A 149 10.43 6.20 -13.09
C TYR A 149 11.07 5.04 -13.86
N VAL A 150 11.28 5.22 -15.15
CA VAL A 150 11.87 4.22 -16.04
C VAL A 150 13.33 4.47 -16.24
#